data_6c63e2045dd6ce1f7f39a0a4767a1a30
#
_entry.id   6c63e2045dd6ce1f7f39a0a4767a1a30
#
_cell.length_a   1.000
_cell.length_b   1.000
_cell.length_c   1.000
_cell.angle_alpha   90.00
_cell.angle_beta   90.00
_cell.angle_gamma   90.00
#
_symmetry.space_group_name_H-M   'P 1'
#
loop_
_entity.id
_entity.type
_entity.pdbx_description
1 polymer ?
#
loop_
_entity_poly.entity_id
_entity_poly.type
_entity_poly.pdbx_seq_one_letter_code
_entity_poly.pdbx_strand_id
1 'polypeptide(L)'
;MDSKEEIHKRLKGVLVELFEIDPAKIQPEANLYQDLGIDSIDAIDLLLRLKELTGKKIQPETFKHVRTVADVTDAIHALGLSDAAIGS
;
A
#
# COMPACT_ATOMS: atom_id res chain seq x y z
N MET A 1 3.56 12.99 0.87
CA MET A 1 3.28 11.87 -0.07
C MET A 1 2.17 12.26 -1.03
N ASP A 2 2.46 13.18 -1.92
CA ASP A 2 1.41 13.73 -2.77
C ASP A 2 1.27 13.04 -4.13
N SER A 3 2.33 12.42 -4.63
CA SER A 3 2.28 11.75 -5.91
C SER A 3 2.26 10.24 -5.75
N LYS A 4 1.67 9.58 -6.75
CA LYS A 4 1.64 8.12 -6.77
C LYS A 4 3.03 7.51 -6.85
N GLU A 5 3.96 8.19 -7.50
CA GLU A 5 5.35 7.73 -7.57
C GLU A 5 6.00 7.67 -6.20
N GLU A 6 5.81 8.71 -5.39
CA GLU A 6 6.36 8.74 -4.03
C GLU A 6 5.70 7.69 -3.15
N ILE A 7 4.39 7.53 -3.28
CA ILE A 7 3.64 6.51 -2.55
C ILE A 7 4.17 5.13 -2.91
N HIS A 8 4.36 4.89 -4.20
CA HIS A 8 4.90 3.61 -4.67
C HIS A 8 6.29 3.35 -4.11
N LYS A 9 7.14 4.36 -4.09
CA LYS A 9 8.49 4.25 -3.52
C LYS A 9 8.45 3.84 -2.05
N ARG A 10 7.60 4.50 -1.27
CA ARG A 10 7.48 4.19 0.15
C ARG A 10 6.88 2.83 0.39
N LEU A 11 5.88 2.48 -0.39
CA LEU A 11 5.26 1.15 -0.32
C LEU A 11 6.29 0.06 -0.64
N LYS A 12 7.09 0.29 -1.66
CA LYS A 12 8.14 -0.63 -2.04
C LYS A 12 9.13 -0.85 -0.89
N GLY A 13 9.54 0.24 -0.24
CA GLY A 13 10.42 0.16 0.92
C GLY A 13 9.81 -0.65 2.06
N VAL A 14 8.52 -0.46 2.32
CA VAL A 14 7.80 -1.20 3.36
C VAL A 14 7.74 -2.69 3.02
N LEU A 15 7.43 -3.02 1.79
CA LEU A 15 7.33 -4.42 1.37
C LEU A 15 8.68 -5.12 1.47
N VAL A 16 9.75 -4.44 1.10
CA VAL A 16 11.10 -4.99 1.23
C VAL A 16 11.45 -5.19 2.71
N GLU A 17 11.16 -4.22 3.54
CA GLU A 17 11.49 -4.25 4.95
C GLU A 17 10.68 -5.29 5.74
N LEU A 18 9.37 -5.34 5.51
CA LEU A 18 8.49 -6.24 6.26
C LEU A 18 8.56 -7.68 5.79
N PHE A 19 8.64 -7.90 4.50
CA PHE A 19 8.50 -9.24 3.92
C PHE A 19 9.75 -9.73 3.19
N GLU A 20 10.79 -8.93 3.18
CA GLU A 20 12.05 -9.26 2.51
C GLU A 20 11.85 -9.64 1.05
N ILE A 21 10.96 -8.92 0.39
CA ILE A 21 10.66 -9.13 -1.03
C ILE A 21 11.73 -8.45 -1.89
N ASP A 22 12.15 -9.12 -2.95
CA ASP A 22 13.10 -8.55 -3.90
C ASP A 22 12.48 -7.28 -4.52
N PRO A 23 13.15 -6.11 -4.41
CA PRO A 23 12.60 -4.87 -4.98
C PRO A 23 12.27 -4.96 -6.46
N ALA A 24 13.01 -5.80 -7.20
CA ALA A 24 12.75 -5.99 -8.63
C ALA A 24 11.39 -6.63 -8.91
N LYS A 25 10.83 -7.32 -7.94
CA LYS A 25 9.51 -7.95 -8.07
C LYS A 25 8.37 -7.02 -7.76
N ILE A 26 8.67 -5.88 -7.13
CA ILE A 26 7.64 -4.93 -6.70
C ILE A 26 7.35 -3.97 -7.84
N GLN A 27 6.56 -4.43 -8.79
CA GLN A 27 6.10 -3.66 -9.94
C GLN A 27 4.66 -3.22 -9.69
N PRO A 28 4.18 -2.13 -10.32
CA PRO A 28 2.79 -1.71 -10.15
C PRO A 28 1.79 -2.81 -10.47
N GLU A 29 2.05 -3.63 -11.45
CA GLU A 29 1.16 -4.72 -11.87
C GLU A 29 1.38 -6.01 -11.10
N ALA A 30 2.35 -6.07 -10.19
CA ALA A 30 2.60 -7.26 -9.38
C ALA A 30 1.42 -7.55 -8.46
N ASN A 31 0.98 -8.79 -8.45
CA ASN A 31 -0.10 -9.23 -7.57
C ASN A 31 0.47 -9.53 -6.18
N LEU A 32 -0.13 -8.91 -5.16
CA LEU A 32 0.35 -9.06 -3.78
C LEU A 32 0.34 -10.51 -3.32
N TYR A 33 -0.68 -11.25 -3.71
CA TYR A 33 -0.87 -12.62 -3.24
C TYR A 33 -0.11 -13.62 -4.10
N GLN A 34 -0.22 -13.50 -5.40
CA GLN A 34 0.37 -14.46 -6.33
C GLN A 34 1.84 -14.22 -6.63
N ASP A 35 2.21 -12.96 -6.82
CA ASP A 35 3.58 -12.61 -7.19
C ASP A 35 4.49 -12.35 -6.00
N LEU A 36 3.95 -11.72 -4.97
CA LEU A 36 4.74 -11.34 -3.78
C LEU A 36 4.55 -12.32 -2.61
N GLY A 37 3.59 -13.24 -2.71
CA GLY A 37 3.37 -14.24 -1.68
C GLY A 37 2.82 -13.70 -0.37
N ILE A 38 2.15 -12.56 -0.41
CA ILE A 38 1.54 -11.96 0.77
C ILE A 38 0.21 -12.67 1.04
N ASP A 39 0.01 -13.15 2.26
CA ASP A 39 -1.28 -13.76 2.66
C ASP A 39 -2.13 -12.77 3.44
N SER A 40 -3.29 -13.21 3.94
CA SER A 40 -4.20 -12.32 4.66
C SER A 40 -3.62 -11.78 5.96
N ILE A 41 -2.77 -12.54 6.62
CA ILE A 41 -2.12 -12.10 7.86
C ILE A 41 -1.09 -11.03 7.54
N ASP A 42 -0.30 -11.25 6.49
CA ASP A 42 0.69 -10.30 6.02
C ASP A 42 0.01 -9.00 5.57
N ALA A 43 -1.16 -9.11 4.95
CA ALA A 43 -1.92 -7.94 4.52
C ALA A 43 -2.31 -7.06 5.71
N ILE A 44 -2.67 -7.66 6.84
CA ILE A 44 -3.01 -6.92 8.05
C ILE A 44 -1.78 -6.17 8.58
N ASP A 45 -0.63 -6.83 8.61
CA ASP A 45 0.63 -6.19 9.02
C ASP A 45 0.95 -5.02 8.10
N LEU A 46 0.74 -5.19 6.81
CA LEU A 46 0.97 -4.12 5.83
C LEU A 46 0.06 -2.93 6.10
N LEU A 47 -1.22 -3.18 6.40
CA LEU A 47 -2.17 -2.13 6.72
C LEU A 47 -1.72 -1.31 7.94
N LEU A 48 -1.27 -2.00 8.97
CA LEU A 48 -0.79 -1.34 10.19
C LEU A 48 0.43 -0.48 9.90
N ARG A 49 1.34 -1.00 9.10
CA ARG A 49 2.55 -0.25 8.75
C ARG A 49 2.22 0.97 7.91
N LEU A 50 1.31 0.82 6.97
CA LEU A 50 0.88 1.95 6.13
C LEU A 50 0.18 3.02 6.96
N LYS A 51 -0.59 2.62 7.96
CA LYS A 51 -1.20 3.57 8.89
C LYS A 51 -0.14 4.39 9.62
N GLU A 52 0.92 3.74 10.08
CA GLU A 52 2.02 4.43 10.76
C GLU A 52 2.72 5.42 9.84
N LEU A 53 2.94 5.04 8.58
CA LEU A 53 3.64 5.87 7.62
C LEU A 53 2.81 7.05 7.13
N THR A 54 1.54 6.83 6.88
CA THR A 54 0.66 7.85 6.31
C THR A 54 -0.10 8.65 7.36
N GLY A 55 -0.21 8.10 8.57
CA GLY A 55 -1.06 8.68 9.61
C GLY A 55 -2.54 8.51 9.32
N LYS A 56 -2.89 7.72 8.30
CA LYS A 56 -4.26 7.54 7.86
C LYS A 56 -4.67 6.08 7.94
N LYS A 57 -5.88 5.86 8.40
CA LYS A 57 -6.39 4.50 8.54
C LYS A 57 -7.00 4.03 7.23
N ILE A 58 -6.50 2.91 6.71
CA ILE A 58 -7.07 2.27 5.55
C ILE A 58 -8.09 1.25 6.03
N GLN A 59 -9.31 1.34 5.51
CA GLN A 59 -10.37 0.42 5.90
C GLN A 59 -10.07 -0.98 5.37
N PRO A 60 -10.28 -2.03 6.18
CA PRO A 60 -10.08 -3.39 5.70
C PRO A 60 -10.93 -3.71 4.47
N GLU A 61 -12.11 -3.11 4.36
CA GLU A 61 -12.98 -3.31 3.21
C GLU A 61 -12.35 -2.79 1.93
N THR A 62 -11.70 -1.64 2.01
CA THR A 62 -10.97 -1.08 0.87
C THR A 62 -9.87 -2.03 0.45
N PHE A 63 -9.15 -2.57 1.42
CA PHE A 63 -8.04 -3.47 1.14
C PHE A 63 -8.48 -4.81 0.54
N LYS A 64 -9.70 -5.22 0.78
CA LYS A 64 -10.24 -6.44 0.17
C LYS A 64 -10.30 -6.38 -1.35
N HIS A 65 -10.43 -5.18 -1.88
CA HIS A 65 -10.48 -4.96 -3.33
C HIS A 65 -9.10 -4.75 -3.94
N VAL A 66 -8.09 -4.65 -3.10
CA VAL A 66 -6.72 -4.44 -3.54
C VAL A 66 -6.10 -5.78 -3.92
N ARG A 67 -5.50 -5.87 -5.09
CA ARG A 67 -4.86 -7.08 -5.58
C ARG A 67 -3.43 -6.85 -6.02
N THR A 68 -3.14 -5.66 -6.55
CA THR A 68 -1.82 -5.32 -7.06
C THR A 68 -1.19 -4.20 -6.26
N VAL A 69 0.11 -4.02 -6.47
CA VAL A 69 0.85 -2.91 -5.87
C VAL A 69 0.23 -1.58 -6.27
N ALA A 70 -0.16 -1.44 -7.54
CA ALA A 70 -0.81 -0.23 -8.03
C ALA A 70 -2.12 0.04 -7.29
N ASP A 71 -2.89 -1.00 -6.98
CA ASP A 71 -4.13 -0.85 -6.24
C ASP A 71 -3.90 -0.27 -4.84
N VAL A 72 -2.84 -0.73 -4.17
CA VAL A 72 -2.47 -0.18 -2.86
C VAL A 72 -2.07 1.28 -2.99
N THR A 73 -1.24 1.58 -3.99
CA THR A 73 -0.81 2.95 -4.27
C THR A 73 -2.01 3.86 -4.48
N ASP A 74 -2.95 3.42 -5.30
CA ASP A 74 -4.16 4.18 -5.59
C ASP A 74 -5.02 4.39 -4.33
N ALA A 75 -5.14 3.37 -3.50
CA ALA A 75 -5.91 3.47 -2.26
C ALA A 75 -5.29 4.51 -1.31
N ILE A 76 -3.98 4.50 -1.18
CA ILE A 76 -3.28 5.46 -0.33
C ILE A 76 -3.42 6.87 -0.91
N HIS A 77 -3.27 7.00 -2.21
CA HIS A 77 -3.41 8.28 -2.89
C HIS A 77 -4.82 8.86 -2.70
N ALA A 78 -5.84 8.02 -2.80
CA ALA A 78 -7.22 8.42 -2.60
C ALA A 78 -7.46 8.91 -1.16
N LEU A 79 -6.84 8.26 -0.18
CA LEU A 79 -6.94 8.69 1.22
C LEU A 79 -6.36 10.10 1.40
N GLY A 80 -5.23 10.35 0.77
CA GLY A 80 -4.61 11.66 0.83
C GLY A 80 -5.49 12.74 0.23
N LEU A 81 -6.11 12.44 -0.91
CA LEU A 81 -7.03 13.37 -1.57
C LEU A 81 -8.27 13.60 -0.74
N SER A 82 -8.86 12.53 -0.19
CA SER A 82 -10.05 12.63 0.65
C SER A 82 -9.79 13.48 1.88
N ASP A 83 -8.64 13.26 2.52
CA ASP A 83 -8.25 14.01 3.70
C ASP A 83 -8.05 15.48 3.38
N ALA A 84 -7.39 15.75 2.26
CA ALA A 84 -7.17 17.12 1.81
C ALA A 84 -8.51 17.84 1.53
N ALA A 85 -9.46 17.15 0.94
CA ALA A 85 -10.77 17.70 0.65
C ALA A 85 -11.55 17.99 1.94
N ILE A 86 -11.44 17.13 2.92
CA ILE A 86 -12.11 17.30 4.21
C ILE A 86 -11.39 18.36 5.05
N GLY A 87 -10.08 18.33 5.03
CA GLY A 87 -9.25 19.21 5.83
C GLY A 87 -9.23 20.65 5.34
N SER A 88 -9.66 20.87 4.14
CA SER A 88 -9.76 22.21 3.60
C SER A 88 -11.14 22.79 3.85
#